data_c2be5f72518c6bd4c9f9f8db7027e130
#
_entry.id   c2be5f72518c6bd4c9f9f8db7027e130
#
_cell.length_a   1.000
_cell.length_b   1.000
_cell.length_c   1.000
_cell.angle_alpha   90.00
_cell.angle_beta   90.00
_cell.angle_gamma   90.00
#
_symmetry.space_group_name_H-M   'P 1'
#
loop_
_entity.id
_entity.type
_entity.pdbx_description
1 polymer ?
#
loop_
_entity_poly.entity_id
_entity_poly.type
_entity_poly.pdbx_seq_one_letter_code
_entity_poly.pdbx_strand_id
1 'polypeptide(L)' 'MPVTIKEIAALANVSRGTVDKVLNNRPGVKDSTREKVLKIAAELHYQPNFIGKSPRPQQ' A
#
# COMPACT_ATOMS: atom_id res chain seq x y z
N MET A 1 9.30 -7.72 -13.17
CA MET A 1 8.34 -8.44 -12.34
C MET A 1 7.47 -7.49 -11.61
N PRO A 2 6.22 -7.78 -11.54
CA PRO A 2 5.32 -6.87 -10.84
C PRO A 2 5.58 -6.93 -9.34
N VAL A 3 5.42 -5.82 -8.70
CA VAL A 3 5.56 -5.73 -7.26
C VAL A 3 4.27 -6.24 -6.65
N THR A 4 4.40 -7.03 -5.59
CA THR A 4 3.24 -7.57 -4.93
C THR A 4 3.19 -7.09 -3.49
N ILE A 5 2.06 -7.30 -2.86
CA ILE A 5 1.91 -6.94 -1.45
C ILE A 5 2.95 -7.66 -0.62
N LYS A 6 3.30 -8.87 -1.01
CA LYS A 6 4.30 -9.65 -0.30
C LYS A 6 5.64 -8.93 -0.27
N GLU A 7 6.01 -8.32 -1.40
CA GLU A 7 7.27 -7.59 -1.47
C GLU A 7 7.24 -6.38 -0.55
N ILE A 8 6.13 -5.66 -0.59
CA ILE A 8 6.02 -4.47 0.24
C ILE A 8 6.06 -4.88 1.71
N ALA A 9 5.38 -5.96 2.06
CA ALA A 9 5.36 -6.41 3.45
C ALA A 9 6.76 -6.77 3.93
N ALA A 10 7.53 -7.43 3.09
CA ALA A 10 8.88 -7.80 3.46
C ALA A 10 9.76 -6.58 3.67
N LEU A 11 9.65 -5.61 2.77
CA LEU A 11 10.46 -4.40 2.88
C LEU A 11 10.03 -3.54 4.05
N ALA A 12 8.75 -3.52 4.34
CA ALA A 12 8.24 -2.72 5.45
C ALA A 12 8.33 -3.48 6.77
N ASN A 13 8.69 -4.76 6.70
CA ASN A 13 8.81 -5.58 7.89
C ASN A 13 7.47 -5.68 8.62
N VAL A 14 6.41 -5.89 7.87
CA VAL A 14 5.08 -6.05 8.43
C VAL A 14 4.41 -7.22 7.73
N SER A 15 3.24 -7.61 8.20
CA SER A 15 2.54 -8.72 7.58
C SER A 15 1.82 -8.25 6.34
N ARG A 16 1.46 -9.19 5.49
CA ARG A 16 0.71 -8.84 4.29
C ARG A 16 -0.64 -8.25 4.65
N GLY A 17 -1.24 -8.71 5.73
CA GLY A 17 -2.49 -8.15 6.17
C GLY A 17 -2.37 -6.67 6.50
N THR A 18 -1.24 -6.28 7.08
CA THR A 18 -1.01 -4.89 7.41
C THR A 18 -0.91 -4.06 6.13
N VAL A 19 -0.19 -4.58 5.13
CA VAL A 19 -0.06 -3.86 3.87
C VAL A 19 -1.43 -3.72 3.23
N ASP A 20 -2.21 -4.79 3.25
CA ASP A 20 -3.54 -4.75 2.67
C ASP A 20 -4.40 -3.69 3.34
N LYS A 21 -4.33 -3.61 4.65
CA LYS A 21 -5.10 -2.59 5.37
C LYS A 21 -4.68 -1.20 4.98
N VAL A 22 -3.38 -0.97 4.87
CA VAL A 22 -2.89 0.34 4.50
C VAL A 22 -3.34 0.71 3.10
N LEU A 23 -3.21 -0.20 2.16
CA LEU A 23 -3.55 0.10 0.78
C LEU A 23 -5.05 0.28 0.59
N ASN A 24 -5.85 -0.35 1.43
CA ASN A 24 -7.29 -0.20 1.37
C ASN A 24 -7.81 0.82 2.37
N ASN A 25 -6.92 1.56 2.97
CA ASN A 25 -7.27 2.62 3.90
C ASN A 25 -8.16 2.12 5.03
N ARG A 26 -7.80 0.96 5.57
CA ARG A 26 -8.58 0.40 6.66
C ARG A 26 -7.99 0.79 7.99
N PRO A 27 -8.79 0.78 9.03
CA PRO A 27 -8.32 1.16 10.37
C PRO A 27 -7.49 0.03 10.97
N GLY A 28 -6.88 0.32 12.10
CA GLY A 28 -6.13 -0.69 12.81
C GLY A 28 -4.64 -0.68 12.50
N VAL A 29 -4.17 0.32 11.81
CA VAL A 29 -2.76 0.42 11.47
C VAL A 29 -2.23 1.72 12.04
N LYS A 30 -1.04 1.67 12.63
CA LYS A 30 -0.44 2.86 13.17
C LYS A 30 -0.04 3.79 12.04
N ASP A 31 -0.04 5.08 12.35
CA ASP A 31 0.32 6.06 11.35
C ASP A 31 1.74 5.86 10.85
N SER A 32 2.67 5.54 11.74
CA SER A 32 4.04 5.32 11.31
C SER A 32 4.14 4.12 10.37
N THR A 33 3.38 3.07 10.66
CA THR A 33 3.39 1.89 9.82
C THR A 33 2.76 2.22 8.46
N ARG A 34 1.68 2.99 8.50
CA ARG A 34 1.01 3.37 7.26
C ARG A 34 1.95 4.16 6.36
N GLU A 35 2.65 5.12 6.94
CA GLU A 35 3.57 5.92 6.14
C GLU A 35 4.69 5.08 5.58
N LYS A 36 5.18 4.15 6.36
CA LYS A 36 6.26 3.29 5.89
C LYS A 36 5.80 2.46 4.70
N VAL A 37 4.63 1.87 4.80
CA VAL A 37 4.12 1.04 3.72
C VAL A 37 3.85 1.88 2.47
N LEU A 38 3.25 3.04 2.65
CA LEU A 38 2.95 3.89 1.52
C LEU A 38 4.21 4.38 0.83
N LYS A 39 5.23 4.69 1.62
CA LYS A 39 6.48 5.15 1.04
C LYS A 39 7.12 4.05 0.21
N ILE A 40 7.14 2.83 0.74
CA ILE A 40 7.73 1.72 0.01
C ILE A 40 6.93 1.43 -1.24
N ALA A 41 5.62 1.45 -1.14
CA ALA A 41 4.78 1.20 -2.30
C ALA A 41 5.05 2.23 -3.39
N ALA A 42 5.22 3.48 -3.00
CA ALA A 42 5.50 4.53 -3.97
C ALA A 42 6.86 4.32 -4.60
N GLU A 43 7.85 3.93 -3.83
CA GLU A 43 9.18 3.71 -4.36
C GLU A 43 9.21 2.57 -5.36
N LEU A 44 8.38 1.56 -5.13
CA LEU A 44 8.33 0.42 -6.02
C LEU A 44 7.31 0.63 -7.14
N HIS A 45 6.68 1.78 -7.17
CA HIS A 45 5.67 2.10 -8.16
C HIS A 45 4.52 1.09 -8.14
N TYR A 46 4.21 0.60 -6.96
CA TYR A 46 3.11 -0.33 -6.82
C TYR A 46 1.79 0.41 -6.95
N GLN A 47 0.92 -0.08 -7.78
CA GLN A 47 -0.38 0.52 -7.94
C GLN A 47 -1.44 -0.48 -7.57
N PRO A 48 -2.22 -0.19 -6.55
CA PRO A 48 -3.30 -1.10 -6.19
C PRO A 48 -4.25 -1.23 -7.37
N ASN A 49 -4.76 -2.40 -7.52
CA ASN A 49 -5.65 -2.64 -8.62
C ASN A 49 -7.05 -2.18 -8.27
N PHE A 50 -7.31 -0.90 -8.42
CA PHE A 50 -8.60 -0.38 -8.13
C PHE A 50 -9.45 -0.56 -9.33
N ILE A 51 -10.53 -1.25 -9.18
CA ILE A 51 -11.31 -1.44 -10.27
C ILE A 51 -12.27 -0.36 -10.27
N GLY A 52 -12.63 0.09 -11.26
CA GLY A 52 -13.62 1.05 -11.33
C GLY A 52 -13.04 2.34 -11.52
N LYS A 53 -13.39 3.30 -10.92
CA LYS A 53 -13.02 4.41 -11.26
C LYS A 53 -11.90 4.99 -10.86
N SER A 54 -11.32 5.61 -11.56
CA SER A 54 -10.24 6.23 -11.20
C SER A 54 -10.58 7.49 -10.65
N PRO A 55 -10.04 7.80 -9.78
CA PRO A 55 -10.33 8.98 -9.20
C PRO A 55 -9.74 10.07 -9.86
N ARG A 56 -9.85 10.79 -10.01
CA ARG A 56 -9.36 11.69 -10.53
C ARG A 56 -8.85 12.60 -9.90
N PRO A 57 -8.27 13.00 -9.88
CA PRO A 57 -7.64 13.83 -9.10
C PRO A 57 -8.00 15.17 -9.26
N GLN A 58 -8.10 15.46 -9.23
CA GLN A 58 -8.27 16.35 -9.26
C GLN A 58 -7.89 17.19 -9.11
N GLN A 59 -7.62 17.58 -9.13
CA GLN A 59 -7.26 18.25 -8.99
C GLN A 59 -7.23 18.73 -9.01
#